data_05b60d3cbf0caf96ab455181e3037a6e
#
_entry.id   05b60d3cbf0caf96ab455181e3037a6e
#
_cell.length_a   1.000
_cell.length_b   1.000
_cell.length_c   1.000
_cell.angle_alpha   90.00
_cell.angle_beta   90.00
_cell.angle_gamma   90.00
#
_symmetry.space_group_name_H-M   'P 1'
#
loop_
_entity.id
_entity.type
_entity.pdbx_description
1 polymer ?
#
loop_
_entity_poly.entity_id
_entity_poly.type
_entity_poly.pdbx_seq_one_letter_code
_entity_poly.pdbx_strand_id
1 'polypeptide(L)' 'MTYEEFMMLGGGRRPDAKITIDIFDIASILTHYFQERGFLAPDEELHPSDIADMFDKTGYYLTIERKNDEIKIRWDSK' A
#
# COMPACT_ATOMS: atom_id res chain seq x y z
N MET A 1 12.00 -6.57 11.56
CA MET A 1 11.45 -7.62 12.44
C MET A 1 11.05 -8.83 11.62
N THR A 2 11.52 -10.01 12.02
CA THR A 2 11.11 -11.24 11.36
C THR A 2 9.75 -11.70 11.88
N TYR A 3 9.13 -12.61 11.14
CA TYR A 3 7.86 -13.19 11.56
C TYR A 3 7.99 -13.91 12.92
N GLU A 4 9.09 -14.63 13.11
CA GLU A 4 9.33 -15.35 14.36
C GLU A 4 9.46 -14.39 15.55
N GLU A 5 10.19 -13.30 15.38
CA GLU A 5 10.31 -12.29 16.41
C GLU A 5 8.96 -11.68 16.76
N PHE A 6 8.17 -11.43 15.74
CA PHE A 6 6.82 -10.87 15.91
C PHE A 6 5.95 -11.82 16.75
N MET A 7 5.99 -13.11 16.43
CA MET A 7 5.20 -14.10 17.15
C MET A 7 5.63 -14.23 18.61
N MET A 8 6.92 -14.13 18.87
CA MET A 8 7.43 -14.18 20.24
C MET A 8 6.99 -12.99 21.08
N LEU A 9 6.91 -11.81 20.45
CA LEU A 9 6.55 -10.60 21.17
C LEU A 9 5.06 -10.48 21.46
N GLY A 10 4.22 -10.96 20.55
CA GLY A 10 2.81 -10.75 20.66
C GLY A 10 1.95 -11.97 20.86
N GLY A 11 2.56 -13.14 21.03
CA GLY A 11 1.78 -14.37 21.15
C GLY A 11 0.88 -14.60 19.96
N GLY A 12 1.26 -14.11 18.79
CA GLY A 12 0.48 -14.21 17.57
C GLY A 12 -0.47 -13.05 17.35
N ARG A 13 -0.65 -12.21 18.34
CA ARG A 13 -1.55 -11.07 18.20
C ARG A 13 -0.80 -9.87 17.62
N ARG A 14 -1.37 -9.28 16.58
CA ARG A 14 -0.78 -8.13 15.93
C ARG A 14 -1.30 -6.84 16.56
N PRO A 15 -0.43 -5.83 16.72
CA PRO A 15 -0.88 -4.56 17.27
C PRO A 15 -1.83 -3.85 16.32
N ASP A 16 -2.73 -3.07 16.88
CA ASP A 16 -3.59 -2.21 16.10
C ASP A 16 -2.72 -1.14 15.43
N ALA A 17 -2.99 -0.87 14.16
CA ALA A 17 -2.21 0.07 13.39
C ALA A 17 -3.05 0.63 12.25
N LYS A 18 -2.65 1.79 11.76
CA LYS A 18 -3.32 2.44 10.65
C LYS A 18 -2.27 3.12 9.77
N ILE A 19 -2.37 2.91 8.48
CA ILE A 19 -1.50 3.56 7.51
C ILE A 19 -2.36 4.14 6.39
N THR A 20 -1.95 5.30 5.90
CA THR A 20 -2.64 5.97 4.80
C THR A 20 -1.68 6.11 3.64
N ILE A 21 -2.11 5.71 2.45
CA ILE A 21 -1.30 5.77 1.23
C ILE A 21 -2.04 6.62 0.20
N ASP A 22 -1.35 7.60 -0.37
CA ASP A 22 -1.94 8.43 -1.41
C ASP A 22 -1.60 7.87 -2.80
N ILE A 23 -2.06 8.56 -3.84
CA ILE A 23 -1.86 8.12 -5.22
C ILE A 23 -0.37 8.11 -5.60
N PHE A 24 0.44 9.00 -5.01
CA PHE A 24 1.88 9.02 -5.29
C PHE A 24 2.56 7.77 -4.75
N ASP A 25 2.18 7.35 -3.54
CA ASP A 25 2.70 6.13 -2.94
C ASP A 25 2.29 4.91 -3.75
N ILE A 26 1.04 4.88 -4.20
CA ILE A 26 0.53 3.77 -5.01
C ILE A 26 1.28 3.69 -6.33
N ALA A 27 1.52 4.83 -6.99
CA ALA A 27 2.29 4.84 -8.22
C ALA A 27 3.70 4.30 -8.01
N SER A 28 4.33 4.66 -6.91
CA SER A 28 5.66 4.18 -6.56
C SER A 28 5.67 2.65 -6.34
N ILE A 29 4.71 2.15 -5.60
CA ILE A 29 4.59 0.72 -5.32
C ILE A 29 4.39 -0.06 -6.62
N LEU A 30 3.50 0.41 -7.49
CA LEU A 30 3.24 -0.26 -8.76
C LEU A 30 4.45 -0.18 -9.69
N THR A 31 5.18 0.94 -9.67
CA THR A 31 6.40 1.07 -10.46
C THR A 31 7.39 -0.03 -10.09
N HIS A 32 7.65 -0.21 -8.81
CA HIS A 32 8.57 -1.25 -8.34
C HIS A 32 8.10 -2.65 -8.72
N TYR A 33 6.83 -2.90 -8.54
CA TYR A 33 6.26 -4.21 -8.87
C TYR A 33 6.42 -4.52 -10.36
N PHE A 34 6.11 -3.56 -11.23
CA PHE A 34 6.20 -3.77 -12.67
C PHE A 34 7.63 -3.84 -13.16
N GLN A 35 8.56 -3.12 -12.53
CA GLN A 35 9.98 -3.23 -12.86
C GLN A 35 10.51 -4.62 -12.54
N GLU A 36 10.13 -5.17 -11.38
CA GLU A 36 10.55 -6.51 -10.99
C GLU A 36 10.01 -7.57 -11.92
N ARG A 37 8.84 -7.34 -12.51
CA ARG A 37 8.23 -8.27 -13.45
C ARG A 37 8.70 -8.08 -14.88
N GLY A 38 9.54 -7.08 -15.14
CA GLY A 38 10.01 -6.80 -16.48
C GLY A 38 9.00 -6.07 -17.37
N PHE A 39 7.90 -5.62 -16.80
CA PHE A 39 6.89 -4.86 -17.53
C PHE A 39 7.34 -3.42 -17.78
N LEU A 40 8.08 -2.86 -16.83
CA LEU A 40 8.69 -1.53 -16.96
C LEU A 40 10.20 -1.69 -16.97
N ALA A 41 10.89 -0.82 -17.73
CA ALA A 41 12.34 -0.76 -17.70
C ALA A 41 12.79 -0.17 -16.36
N PRO A 42 14.06 -0.42 -15.93
CA PRO A 42 14.54 0.10 -14.66
C PRO A 42 14.52 1.63 -14.54
N ASP A 43 14.51 2.33 -15.67
CA ASP A 43 14.47 3.79 -15.70
C ASP A 43 13.08 4.35 -15.99
N GLU A 44 12.09 3.49 -16.13
CA GLU A 44 10.72 3.91 -16.32
C GLU A 44 9.97 3.94 -14.99
N GLU A 45 9.11 4.94 -14.82
CA GLU A 45 8.25 5.01 -13.65
C GLU A 45 6.85 5.43 -14.05
N LEU A 46 5.88 4.96 -13.26
CA LEU A 46 4.51 5.39 -13.41
C LEU A 46 4.32 6.71 -12.71
N HIS A 47 3.62 7.62 -13.37
CA HIS A 47 3.21 8.87 -12.75
C HIS A 47 1.82 8.71 -12.15
N PRO A 48 1.49 9.50 -11.12
CA PRO A 48 0.13 9.45 -10.57
C PRO A 48 -0.95 9.65 -11.62
N SER A 49 -0.68 10.45 -12.66
CA SER A 49 -1.63 10.67 -13.74
C SER A 49 -1.95 9.41 -14.54
N ASP A 50 -1.01 8.46 -14.59
CA ASP A 50 -1.21 7.21 -15.33
C ASP A 50 -2.22 6.30 -14.64
N ILE A 51 -2.35 6.41 -13.34
CA ILE A 51 -3.26 5.58 -12.55
C ILE A 51 -4.45 6.35 -12.01
N ALA A 52 -4.53 7.65 -12.29
CA ALA A 52 -5.63 8.48 -11.79
C ALA A 52 -6.98 7.98 -12.27
N ASP A 53 -7.04 7.54 -13.53
CA ASP A 53 -8.29 7.03 -14.10
C ASP A 53 -8.77 5.75 -13.42
N MET A 54 -7.85 4.94 -12.90
CA MET A 54 -8.21 3.73 -12.19
C MET A 54 -8.95 4.02 -10.90
N PHE A 55 -8.65 5.15 -10.29
CA PHE A 55 -9.26 5.57 -9.04
C PHE A 55 -10.32 6.64 -9.24
N ASP A 56 -10.55 6.99 -10.50
CA ASP A 56 -11.62 7.88 -10.95
C ASP A 56 -11.59 9.31 -10.42
N LYS A 57 -10.73 9.61 -9.47
CA LYS A 57 -10.65 10.97 -8.92
C LYS A 57 -9.30 11.23 -8.26
N THR A 58 -8.85 12.46 -8.41
CA THR A 58 -7.69 12.94 -7.67
C THR A 58 -8.13 13.24 -6.23
N GLY A 59 -7.24 13.04 -5.28
CA GLY A 59 -7.53 13.34 -3.90
C GLY A 59 -7.98 12.17 -3.06
N TYR A 60 -8.10 10.99 -3.66
CA TYR A 60 -8.36 9.79 -2.88
C TYR A 60 -7.09 9.25 -2.26
N TYR A 61 -7.25 8.61 -1.14
CA TYR A 61 -6.17 7.88 -0.50
C TYR A 61 -6.70 6.55 0.03
N LEU A 62 -5.79 5.61 0.20
CA LEU A 62 -6.12 4.28 0.68
C LEU A 62 -5.76 4.21 2.15
N THR A 63 -6.72 3.82 2.97
CA THR A 63 -6.50 3.61 4.39
C THR A 63 -6.49 2.12 4.67
N ILE A 64 -5.41 1.65 5.27
CA ILE A 64 -5.27 0.26 5.68
C ILE A 64 -5.20 0.26 7.19
N GLU A 65 -6.16 -0.41 7.81
CA GLU A 65 -6.29 -0.44 9.25
C GLU A 65 -6.25 -1.87 9.76
N ARG A 66 -5.46 -2.09 10.79
CA ARG A 66 -5.47 -3.35 11.50
C ARG A 66 -6.08 -3.11 12.87
N LYS A 67 -7.16 -3.83 13.15
CA LYS A 67 -7.85 -3.72 14.44
C LYS A 67 -8.36 -5.10 14.82
N ASN A 68 -8.05 -5.52 16.04
CA ASN A 68 -8.46 -6.83 16.55
C ASN A 68 -8.06 -7.98 15.61
N ASP A 69 -6.82 -7.91 15.09
CA ASP A 69 -6.26 -8.88 14.15
C ASP A 69 -6.95 -8.93 12.79
N GLU A 70 -7.87 -8.02 12.53
CA GLU A 70 -8.51 -7.91 11.22
C GLU A 70 -7.90 -6.77 10.43
N ILE A 71 -7.76 -6.96 9.13
CA ILE A 71 -7.26 -5.92 8.24
C ILE A 71 -8.43 -5.42 7.39
N LYS A 72 -8.63 -4.11 7.43
CA LYS A 72 -9.65 -3.45 6.61
C LYS A 72 -8.97 -2.46 5.70
N ILE A 73 -9.38 -2.45 4.45
CA ILE A 73 -8.84 -1.57 3.42
C ILE A 73 -10.00 -0.80 2.82
N ARG A 74 -9.88 0.51 2.79
CA ARG A 74 -10.95 1.35 2.22
C ARG A 74 -10.37 2.56 1.51
N TRP A 75 -11.11 3.07 0.54
CA TRP A 75 -10.81 4.32 -0.13
C TRP A 75 -11.46 5.46 0.63
N ASP A 76 -10.67 6.45 0.95
CA ASP A 76 -11.15 7.66 1.61
C ASP A 76 -10.89 8.85 0.69
N SER A 77 -11.83 9.77 0.60
CA SER A 77 -11.64 10.99 -0.16
C SER A 77 -11.10 12.08 0.76
N LYS A 78 -10.30 12.95 0.18
CA LYS A 78 -9.82 14.11 0.92
C LYS A 78 -10.96 15.06 1.24
#